data_dbce9514c71462d782a1b5b7b5da44d1
#
_entry.id   dbce9514c71462d782a1b5b7b5da44d1
#
_cell.length_a   1.000
_cell.length_b   1.000
_cell.length_c   1.000
_cell.angle_alpha   90.00
_cell.angle_beta   90.00
_cell.angle_gamma   90.00
#
_symmetry.space_group_name_H-M   'P 1'
#
loop_
_entity.id
_entity.type
_entity.pdbx_description
1 polymer ?
#
loop_
_entity_poly.entity_id
_entity_poly.type
_entity_poly.pdbx_seq_one_letter_code
_entity_poly.pdbx_strand_id
1 'polypeptide(L)'
;MSNALRAELVKMRSMPGVWVTFGLALPLTVLVILGVLVASGNQTGHTFWYVHTLRQRRQLLGAGYFGLEILAPIMGVLCITGEYRHKTITTTLVLVPTRSRVIGAKVVVTALWSLAIALLSLVTVAVVALPWNASLGGTTAQVTDQLGAVVPGLLASAVLLGLFGLGFGTLVKNQVAAILLTIGGTLVLETLLIALARALFHYDLNWLPNGAGAALAGDIARGFGGGGRGEGLRLLAWWQGGLVMLAWGLVPLVAGYFTTFRRDVT
;
A
#
# COMPACT_ATOMS: atom_id res chain seq x y z
N MET A 1 2.73 21.97 16.55
CA MET A 1 2.40 20.78 15.74
C MET A 1 1.17 20.99 14.84
N SER A 2 0.10 21.63 15.32
CA SER A 2 -1.13 21.89 14.54
C SER A 2 -0.88 22.69 13.25
N ASN A 3 -0.10 23.75 13.27
CA ASN A 3 0.16 24.58 12.08
C ASN A 3 0.97 23.88 11.00
N ALA A 4 2.01 23.10 11.39
CA ALA A 4 2.80 22.32 10.43
C ALA A 4 1.95 21.21 9.77
N LEU A 5 1.13 20.51 10.56
CA LEU A 5 0.20 19.49 10.04
C LEU A 5 -0.82 20.09 9.06
N ARG A 6 -1.42 21.22 9.42
CA ARG A 6 -2.38 21.93 8.58
C ARG A 6 -1.75 22.39 7.25
N ALA A 7 -0.53 22.90 7.30
CA ALA A 7 0.21 23.30 6.10
C ALA A 7 0.49 22.11 5.18
N GLU A 8 0.93 20.96 5.72
CA GLU A 8 1.17 19.76 4.94
C GLU A 8 -0.12 19.18 4.33
N LEU A 9 -1.24 19.18 5.07
CA LEU A 9 -2.55 18.76 4.53
C LEU A 9 -2.99 19.64 3.36
N VAL A 10 -2.85 20.96 3.47
CA VAL A 10 -3.20 21.89 2.39
C VAL A 10 -2.31 21.66 1.17
N LYS A 11 -0.98 21.47 1.37
CA LYS A 11 -0.05 21.15 0.28
C LYS A 11 -0.45 19.87 -0.47
N MET A 12 -0.70 18.77 0.26
CA MET A 12 -1.09 17.51 -0.35
C MET A 12 -2.41 17.65 -1.12
N ARG A 13 -3.40 18.33 -0.56
CA ARG A 13 -4.69 18.58 -1.23
C ARG A 13 -4.53 19.38 -2.53
N SER A 14 -3.55 20.26 -2.63
CA SER A 14 -3.30 21.08 -3.84
C SER A 14 -2.50 20.34 -4.92
N MET A 15 -1.92 19.17 -4.61
CA MET A 15 -1.13 18.39 -5.57
C MET A 15 -2.03 17.56 -6.49
N PRO A 16 -1.97 17.74 -7.84
CA PRO A 16 -2.77 16.94 -8.78
C PRO A 16 -2.49 15.42 -8.65
N GLY A 17 -1.23 15.05 -8.39
CA GLY A 17 -0.83 13.64 -8.22
C GLY A 17 -1.58 12.91 -7.12
N VAL A 18 -2.00 13.60 -6.05
CA VAL A 18 -2.82 13.03 -4.97
C VAL A 18 -4.19 12.64 -5.51
N TRP A 19 -4.85 13.50 -6.27
CA TRP A 19 -6.16 13.20 -6.84
C TRP A 19 -6.11 12.11 -7.91
N VAL A 20 -5.00 12.01 -8.65
CA VAL A 20 -4.76 10.90 -9.58
C VAL A 20 -4.69 9.57 -8.84
N THR A 21 -4.01 9.50 -7.69
CA THR A 21 -3.98 8.24 -6.90
C THR A 21 -5.36 7.86 -6.39
N PHE A 22 -6.20 8.80 -5.96
CA PHE A 22 -7.59 8.54 -5.60
C PHE A 22 -8.42 8.07 -6.79
N GLY A 23 -8.27 8.72 -7.95
CA GLY A 23 -8.96 8.34 -9.19
C GLY A 23 -8.58 6.93 -9.65
N LEU A 24 -7.32 6.53 -9.49
CA LEU A 24 -6.84 5.20 -9.85
C LEU A 24 -7.23 4.11 -8.84
N ALA A 25 -7.47 4.47 -7.57
CA ALA A 25 -7.87 3.50 -6.56
C ALA A 25 -9.20 2.82 -6.89
N LEU A 26 -10.16 3.54 -7.46
CA LEU A 26 -11.46 3.01 -7.86
C LEU A 26 -11.34 1.92 -8.95
N PRO A 27 -10.79 2.20 -10.15
CA PRO A 27 -10.70 1.20 -11.21
C PRO A 27 -9.80 0.02 -10.83
N LEU A 28 -8.73 0.23 -10.06
CA LEU A 28 -7.91 -0.88 -9.57
C LEU A 28 -8.69 -1.78 -8.61
N THR A 29 -9.47 -1.22 -7.70
CA THR A 29 -10.32 -2.02 -6.80
C THR A 29 -11.39 -2.79 -7.58
N VAL A 30 -12.05 -2.16 -8.56
CA VAL A 30 -13.06 -2.81 -9.41
C VAL A 30 -12.43 -3.94 -10.25
N LEU A 31 -11.23 -3.74 -10.79
CA LEU A 31 -10.50 -4.76 -11.54
C LEU A 31 -10.25 -6.01 -10.67
N VAL A 32 -9.88 -5.81 -9.41
CA VAL A 32 -9.67 -6.93 -8.46
C VAL A 32 -10.99 -7.62 -8.13
N ILE A 33 -12.08 -6.87 -7.92
CA ILE A 33 -13.43 -7.44 -7.71
C ILE A 33 -13.80 -8.35 -8.89
N LEU A 34 -13.66 -7.86 -10.11
CA LEU A 34 -13.88 -8.63 -11.34
C LEU A 34 -13.05 -9.91 -11.35
N GLY A 35 -11.76 -9.80 -11.08
CA GLY A 35 -10.85 -10.95 -11.04
C GLY A 35 -11.26 -12.02 -10.03
N VAL A 36 -11.71 -11.63 -8.82
CA VAL A 36 -12.18 -12.57 -7.79
C VAL A 36 -13.46 -13.28 -8.24
N LEU A 37 -14.41 -12.57 -8.82
CA LEU A 37 -15.67 -13.16 -9.30
C LEU A 37 -15.48 -14.07 -10.51
N VAL A 38 -14.56 -13.74 -11.43
CA VAL A 38 -14.17 -14.61 -12.56
C VAL A 38 -13.45 -15.86 -12.03
N ALA A 39 -12.50 -15.70 -11.09
CA ALA A 39 -11.81 -16.84 -10.51
C ALA A 39 -12.76 -17.79 -9.76
N SER A 40 -13.81 -17.25 -9.12
CA SER A 40 -14.87 -18.05 -8.52
C SER A 40 -15.69 -18.78 -9.58
N GLY A 41 -16.01 -18.13 -10.69
CA GLY A 41 -16.74 -18.70 -11.83
C GLY A 41 -15.98 -19.85 -12.50
N ASN A 42 -14.69 -19.69 -12.75
CA ASN A 42 -13.85 -20.72 -13.37
C ASN A 42 -13.82 -22.04 -12.58
N GLN A 43 -13.96 -21.97 -11.26
CA GLN A 43 -14.03 -23.16 -10.40
C GLN A 43 -15.37 -23.91 -10.50
N THR A 44 -16.43 -23.24 -10.97
CA THR A 44 -17.80 -23.76 -11.04
C THR A 44 -18.31 -23.94 -12.47
N GLY A 45 -17.48 -23.65 -13.47
CA GLY A 45 -17.87 -23.74 -14.89
C GLY A 45 -18.69 -22.55 -15.39
N HIS A 46 -18.72 -21.45 -14.67
CA HIS A 46 -19.40 -20.20 -15.03
C HIS A 46 -18.42 -19.09 -15.36
N THR A 47 -18.83 -18.06 -16.10
CA THR A 47 -17.98 -16.88 -16.36
C THR A 47 -17.82 -16.03 -15.10
N PHE A 48 -18.90 -15.85 -14.34
CA PHE A 48 -18.91 -15.17 -13.05
C PHE A 48 -19.71 -16.00 -12.05
N TRP A 49 -19.26 -16.06 -10.80
CA TRP A 49 -19.96 -16.74 -9.72
C TRP A 49 -19.77 -16.01 -8.41
N TYR A 50 -20.68 -16.21 -7.46
CA TYR A 50 -20.51 -15.66 -6.13
C TYR A 50 -19.35 -16.33 -5.37
N VAL A 51 -18.80 -15.62 -4.40
CA VAL A 51 -17.71 -16.15 -3.58
C VAL A 51 -18.23 -17.16 -2.57
N HIS A 52 -17.74 -18.40 -2.65
CA HIS A 52 -18.20 -19.53 -1.82
C HIS A 52 -17.16 -20.00 -0.81
N THR A 53 -15.85 -19.76 -1.06
CA THR A 53 -14.78 -20.14 -0.14
C THR A 53 -14.43 -18.99 0.82
N LEU A 54 -13.94 -19.32 2.05
CA LEU A 54 -13.48 -18.34 3.01
C LEU A 54 -12.41 -17.42 2.41
N ARG A 55 -11.46 -17.99 1.66
CA ARG A 55 -10.41 -17.26 0.98
C ARG A 55 -10.96 -16.23 0.00
N GLN A 56 -11.89 -16.63 -0.88
CA GLN A 56 -12.51 -15.72 -1.86
C GLN A 56 -13.29 -14.59 -1.18
N ARG A 57 -14.00 -14.87 -0.07
CA ARG A 57 -14.72 -13.84 0.70
C ARG A 57 -13.77 -12.79 1.25
N ARG A 58 -12.63 -13.22 1.82
CA ARG A 58 -11.60 -12.31 2.31
C ARG A 58 -10.94 -11.52 1.18
N GLN A 59 -10.66 -12.16 0.05
CA GLN A 59 -10.11 -11.50 -1.14
C GLN A 59 -11.07 -10.46 -1.71
N LEU A 60 -12.37 -10.73 -1.73
CA LEU A 60 -13.39 -9.78 -2.18
C LEU A 60 -13.42 -8.53 -1.27
N LEU A 61 -13.42 -8.72 0.06
CA LEU A 61 -13.34 -7.61 1.02
C LEU A 61 -12.03 -6.83 0.92
N GLY A 62 -10.94 -7.54 0.70
CA GLY A 62 -9.60 -6.95 0.56
C GLY A 62 -9.26 -6.53 -0.87
N ALA A 63 -10.24 -6.40 -1.79
CA ALA A 63 -9.99 -6.09 -3.19
C ALA A 63 -9.19 -4.80 -3.42
N GLY A 64 -9.25 -3.86 -2.49
CA GLY A 64 -8.45 -2.64 -2.53
C GLY A 64 -6.96 -2.81 -2.25
N TYR A 65 -6.52 -3.96 -1.71
CA TYR A 65 -5.13 -4.16 -1.29
C TYR A 65 -4.12 -4.00 -2.45
N PHE A 66 -4.43 -4.53 -3.62
CA PHE A 66 -3.57 -4.38 -4.81
C PHE A 66 -3.36 -2.90 -5.20
N GLY A 67 -4.44 -2.13 -5.18
CA GLY A 67 -4.35 -0.68 -5.39
C GLY A 67 -3.49 0.01 -4.31
N LEU A 68 -3.63 -0.39 -3.04
CA LEU A 68 -2.84 0.14 -1.94
C LEU A 68 -1.35 -0.17 -2.07
N GLU A 69 -0.99 -1.38 -2.51
CA GLU A 69 0.41 -1.81 -2.72
C GLU A 69 1.14 -0.90 -3.72
N ILE A 70 0.42 -0.31 -4.66
CA ILE A 70 0.96 0.62 -5.66
C ILE A 70 0.80 2.08 -5.21
N LEU A 71 -0.42 2.48 -4.83
CA LEU A 71 -0.77 3.88 -4.67
C LEU A 71 -0.33 4.48 -3.32
N ALA A 72 -0.32 3.68 -2.24
CA ALA A 72 0.10 4.19 -0.93
C ALA A 72 1.60 4.54 -0.90
N PRO A 73 2.53 3.72 -1.44
CA PRO A 73 3.93 4.13 -1.57
C PRO A 73 4.11 5.36 -2.47
N ILE A 74 3.38 5.46 -3.58
CA ILE A 74 3.42 6.65 -4.44
C ILE A 74 3.04 7.90 -3.63
N MET A 75 1.99 7.84 -2.80
CA MET A 75 1.61 8.95 -1.93
C MET A 75 2.74 9.36 -0.98
N GLY A 76 3.41 8.38 -0.37
CA GLY A 76 4.56 8.63 0.50
C GLY A 76 5.70 9.33 -0.24
N VAL A 77 6.06 8.85 -1.43
CA VAL A 77 7.08 9.46 -2.29
C VAL A 77 6.68 10.90 -2.65
N LEU A 78 5.45 11.12 -3.14
CA LEU A 78 4.96 12.45 -3.54
C LEU A 78 5.00 13.47 -2.40
N CYS A 79 4.70 13.04 -1.18
CA CYS A 79 4.69 13.91 0.01
C CYS A 79 6.03 14.61 0.26
N ILE A 80 7.14 13.98 -0.11
CA ILE A 80 8.47 14.57 0.12
C ILE A 80 9.14 15.04 -1.16
N THR A 81 9.11 14.22 -2.23
CA THR A 81 9.77 14.56 -3.48
C THR A 81 9.09 15.70 -4.23
N GLY A 82 7.80 15.95 -3.98
CA GLY A 82 7.08 17.11 -4.48
C GLY A 82 7.73 18.43 -4.05
N GLU A 83 8.26 18.52 -2.83
CA GLU A 83 8.95 19.71 -2.36
C GLU A 83 10.31 19.94 -3.05
N TYR A 84 11.03 18.86 -3.36
CA TYR A 84 12.26 18.95 -4.15
C TYR A 84 11.95 19.39 -5.59
N ARG A 85 10.93 18.79 -6.21
CA ARG A 85 10.52 19.12 -7.58
C ARG A 85 10.09 20.58 -7.73
N HIS A 86 9.33 21.11 -6.77
CA HIS A 86 8.81 22.47 -6.80
C HIS A 86 9.71 23.48 -6.08
N LYS A 87 10.91 23.08 -5.60
CA LYS A 87 11.88 23.91 -4.87
C LYS A 87 11.29 24.62 -3.65
N THR A 88 10.27 24.04 -3.02
CA THR A 88 9.58 24.62 -1.84
C THR A 88 10.18 24.18 -0.51
N ILE A 89 11.15 23.26 -0.50
CA ILE A 89 11.76 22.71 0.71
C ILE A 89 12.46 23.80 1.55
N THR A 90 13.16 24.75 0.91
CA THR A 90 13.82 25.86 1.58
C THR A 90 12.83 26.76 2.29
N THR A 91 11.74 27.13 1.62
CA THR A 91 10.65 27.94 2.20
C THR A 91 10.01 27.23 3.39
N THR A 92 9.80 25.91 3.30
CA THR A 92 9.24 25.10 4.38
C THR A 92 10.15 25.10 5.61
N LEU A 93 11.47 24.97 5.42
CA LEU A 93 12.45 24.93 6.52
C LEU A 93 12.67 26.32 7.15
N VAL A 94 12.50 27.42 6.41
CA VAL A 94 12.52 28.77 6.95
C VAL A 94 11.31 29.03 7.85
N LEU A 95 10.12 28.59 7.43
CA LEU A 95 8.88 28.78 8.19
C LEU A 95 8.79 27.86 9.43
N VAL A 96 9.35 26.65 9.33
CA VAL A 96 9.38 25.67 10.43
C VAL A 96 10.80 25.20 10.67
N PRO A 97 11.57 25.89 11.54
CA PRO A 97 13.01 25.64 11.73
C PRO A 97 13.31 24.26 12.36
N THR A 98 12.31 23.60 12.96
CA THR A 98 12.47 22.28 13.56
C THR A 98 12.18 21.18 12.51
N ARG A 99 13.23 20.65 11.87
CA ARG A 99 13.16 19.62 10.82
C ARG A 99 12.39 18.37 11.23
N SER A 100 12.52 17.94 12.48
CA SER A 100 11.80 16.79 13.02
C SER A 100 10.27 17.00 13.04
N ARG A 101 9.80 18.24 13.28
CA ARG A 101 8.35 18.55 13.21
C ARG A 101 7.82 18.47 11.77
N VAL A 102 8.62 18.87 10.79
CA VAL A 102 8.25 18.76 9.38
C VAL A 102 8.10 17.29 8.98
N ILE A 103 9.09 16.45 9.31
CA ILE A 103 9.03 15.01 9.01
C ILE A 103 7.89 14.34 9.77
N GLY A 104 7.68 14.65 11.04
CA GLY A 104 6.55 14.13 11.80
C GLY A 104 5.19 14.51 11.19
N ALA A 105 5.04 15.75 10.70
CA ALA A 105 3.84 16.17 9.99
C ALA A 105 3.64 15.38 8.68
N LYS A 106 4.71 15.14 7.91
CA LYS A 106 4.67 14.34 6.68
C LYS A 106 4.27 12.88 6.93
N VAL A 107 4.82 12.27 7.97
CA VAL A 107 4.44 10.91 8.41
C VAL A 107 2.93 10.83 8.67
N VAL A 108 2.40 11.76 9.49
CA VAL A 108 0.98 11.79 9.82
C VAL A 108 0.12 12.03 8.58
N VAL A 109 0.50 12.99 7.74
CA VAL A 109 -0.27 13.32 6.53
C VAL A 109 -0.24 12.16 5.53
N THR A 110 0.90 11.51 5.32
CA THR A 110 0.99 10.31 4.47
C THR A 110 0.10 9.19 5.00
N ALA A 111 0.13 8.93 6.31
CA ALA A 111 -0.73 7.93 6.93
C ALA A 111 -2.22 8.23 6.71
N LEU A 112 -2.65 9.49 6.92
CA LEU A 112 -4.04 9.90 6.71
C LEU A 112 -4.50 9.73 5.26
N TRP A 113 -3.67 10.12 4.29
CA TRP A 113 -4.00 9.95 2.87
C TRP A 113 -4.02 8.48 2.44
N SER A 114 -3.08 7.66 2.91
CA SER A 114 -3.08 6.21 2.67
C SER A 114 -4.31 5.53 3.28
N LEU A 115 -4.71 5.93 4.49
CA LEU A 115 -5.95 5.47 5.11
C LEU A 115 -7.18 5.91 4.31
N ALA A 116 -7.19 7.13 3.77
CA ALA A 116 -8.29 7.60 2.94
C ALA A 116 -8.44 6.78 1.64
N ILE A 117 -7.33 6.36 1.00
CA ILE A 117 -7.36 5.43 -0.14
C ILE A 117 -7.93 4.07 0.28
N ALA A 118 -7.50 3.54 1.44
CA ALA A 118 -8.02 2.26 1.95
C ALA A 118 -9.52 2.32 2.24
N LEU A 119 -9.99 3.40 2.86
CA LEU A 119 -11.42 3.62 3.11
C LEU A 119 -12.21 3.76 1.81
N LEU A 120 -11.68 4.49 0.82
CA LEU A 120 -12.31 4.58 -0.50
C LEU A 120 -12.45 3.21 -1.16
N SER A 121 -11.42 2.37 -1.06
CA SER A 121 -11.48 0.99 -1.56
C SER A 121 -12.52 0.14 -0.83
N LEU A 122 -12.63 0.27 0.50
CA LEU A 122 -13.67 -0.42 1.28
C LEU A 122 -15.08 0.04 0.90
N VAL A 123 -15.28 1.34 0.67
CA VAL A 123 -16.55 1.88 0.18
C VAL A 123 -16.86 1.31 -1.21
N THR A 124 -15.87 1.23 -2.10
CA THR A 124 -16.04 0.63 -3.42
C THR A 124 -16.46 -0.84 -3.32
N VAL A 125 -15.86 -1.62 -2.43
CA VAL A 125 -16.26 -3.01 -2.16
C VAL A 125 -17.71 -3.06 -1.67
N ALA A 126 -18.10 -2.20 -0.72
CA ALA A 126 -19.45 -2.18 -0.17
C ALA A 126 -20.50 -1.84 -1.24
N VAL A 127 -20.19 -0.89 -2.13
CA VAL A 127 -21.14 -0.38 -3.13
C VAL A 127 -21.18 -1.26 -4.40
N VAL A 128 -20.05 -1.84 -4.79
CA VAL A 128 -19.94 -2.60 -6.05
C VAL A 128 -19.91 -4.11 -5.79
N ALA A 129 -19.00 -4.58 -4.94
CA ALA A 129 -18.74 -6.00 -4.79
C ALA A 129 -19.85 -6.74 -4.05
N LEU A 130 -20.39 -6.16 -2.96
CA LEU A 130 -21.42 -6.84 -2.18
C LEU A 130 -22.74 -6.98 -2.96
N PRO A 131 -23.30 -5.94 -3.62
CA PRO A 131 -24.50 -6.09 -4.43
C PRO A 131 -24.29 -7.03 -5.62
N TRP A 132 -23.12 -6.96 -6.28
CA TRP A 132 -22.84 -7.86 -7.40
C TRP A 132 -22.72 -9.32 -6.95
N ASN A 133 -22.01 -9.61 -5.86
CA ASN A 133 -21.96 -10.95 -5.29
C ASN A 133 -23.36 -11.46 -4.91
N ALA A 134 -24.22 -10.60 -4.38
CA ALA A 134 -25.60 -10.94 -4.04
C ALA A 134 -26.45 -11.25 -5.28
N SER A 135 -26.29 -10.49 -6.36
CA SER A 135 -27.01 -10.73 -7.63
C SER A 135 -26.63 -12.07 -8.29
N LEU A 136 -25.44 -12.60 -7.99
CA LEU A 136 -24.98 -13.92 -8.44
C LEU A 136 -25.45 -15.07 -7.52
N GLY A 137 -26.22 -14.78 -6.46
CA GLY A 137 -26.73 -15.77 -5.50
C GLY A 137 -25.89 -15.90 -4.21
N GLY A 138 -24.87 -15.07 -4.04
CA GLY A 138 -24.05 -15.05 -2.82
C GLY A 138 -24.76 -14.34 -1.65
N THR A 139 -24.40 -14.70 -0.42
CA THR A 139 -24.93 -14.07 0.79
C THR A 139 -23.97 -12.97 1.29
N THR A 140 -24.47 -11.76 1.38
CA THR A 140 -23.67 -10.61 1.89
C THR A 140 -23.20 -10.81 3.33
N ALA A 141 -24.03 -11.37 4.20
CA ALA A 141 -23.69 -11.67 5.59
C ALA A 141 -22.41 -12.50 5.71
N GLN A 142 -22.25 -13.56 4.90
CA GLN A 142 -21.06 -14.41 4.93
C GLN A 142 -19.78 -13.68 4.52
N VAL A 143 -19.88 -12.64 3.70
CA VAL A 143 -18.75 -11.79 3.31
C VAL A 143 -18.44 -10.80 4.45
N THR A 144 -19.47 -10.14 4.99
CA THR A 144 -19.32 -9.13 6.07
C THR A 144 -18.85 -9.72 7.39
N ASP A 145 -19.12 -10.99 7.67
CA ASP A 145 -18.57 -11.73 8.84
C ASP A 145 -17.03 -11.74 8.85
N GLN A 146 -16.38 -11.50 7.70
CA GLN A 146 -14.93 -11.46 7.60
C GLN A 146 -14.33 -10.06 7.81
N LEU A 147 -15.13 -9.02 8.07
CA LEU A 147 -14.64 -7.65 8.26
C LEU A 147 -13.59 -7.53 9.37
N GLY A 148 -13.81 -8.20 10.50
CA GLY A 148 -12.86 -8.20 11.62
C GLY A 148 -11.50 -8.82 11.29
N ALA A 149 -11.47 -9.77 10.35
CA ALA A 149 -10.24 -10.44 9.92
C ALA A 149 -9.50 -9.66 8.82
N VAL A 150 -10.21 -8.87 8.00
CA VAL A 150 -9.67 -8.23 6.80
C VAL A 150 -9.33 -6.76 7.02
N VAL A 151 -10.25 -6.00 7.62
CA VAL A 151 -10.14 -4.53 7.69
C VAL A 151 -8.92 -4.06 8.48
N PRO A 152 -8.59 -4.63 9.66
CA PRO A 152 -7.40 -4.18 10.41
C PRO A 152 -6.10 -4.38 9.63
N GLY A 153 -5.94 -5.52 8.96
CA GLY A 153 -4.78 -5.81 8.12
C GLY A 153 -4.68 -4.86 6.93
N LEU A 154 -5.79 -4.55 6.26
CA LEU A 154 -5.86 -3.62 5.15
C LEU A 154 -5.47 -2.19 5.58
N LEU A 155 -6.04 -1.69 6.68
CA LEU A 155 -5.74 -0.35 7.19
C LEU A 155 -4.29 -0.23 7.68
N ALA A 156 -3.79 -1.23 8.40
CA ALA A 156 -2.39 -1.26 8.83
C ALA A 156 -1.43 -1.29 7.63
N SER A 157 -1.72 -2.12 6.62
CA SER A 157 -0.94 -2.18 5.39
C SER A 157 -0.93 -0.83 4.66
N ALA A 158 -2.06 -0.13 4.58
CA ALA A 158 -2.14 1.19 3.94
C ALA A 158 -1.16 2.19 4.57
N VAL A 159 -1.13 2.26 5.91
CA VAL A 159 -0.23 3.16 6.65
C VAL A 159 1.22 2.77 6.42
N LEU A 160 1.57 1.50 6.57
CA LEU A 160 2.95 1.02 6.47
C LEU A 160 3.50 1.12 5.04
N LEU A 161 2.68 0.85 4.02
CA LEU A 161 3.04 1.06 2.62
C LEU A 161 3.26 2.55 2.30
N GLY A 162 2.43 3.44 2.84
CA GLY A 162 2.63 4.88 2.74
C GLY A 162 3.94 5.34 3.37
N LEU A 163 4.26 4.83 4.59
CA LEU A 163 5.52 5.11 5.29
C LEU A 163 6.73 4.54 4.53
N PHE A 164 6.61 3.37 3.92
CA PHE A 164 7.63 2.79 3.05
C PHE A 164 7.96 3.73 1.88
N GLY A 165 6.96 4.22 1.17
CA GLY A 165 7.14 5.20 0.09
C GLY A 165 7.76 6.52 0.58
N LEU A 166 7.31 7.04 1.73
CA LEU A 166 7.86 8.23 2.35
C LEU A 166 9.35 8.06 2.69
N GLY A 167 9.72 6.91 3.27
CA GLY A 167 11.11 6.56 3.60
C GLY A 167 12.02 6.60 2.37
N PHE A 168 11.64 5.90 1.30
CA PHE A 168 12.41 5.91 0.05
C PHE A 168 12.43 7.29 -0.64
N GLY A 169 11.32 8.03 -0.57
CA GLY A 169 11.24 9.42 -1.05
C GLY A 169 12.21 10.37 -0.35
N THR A 170 12.57 10.10 0.93
CA THR A 170 13.58 10.91 1.64
C THR A 170 15.00 10.64 1.16
N LEU A 171 15.29 9.45 0.67
CA LEU A 171 16.63 9.08 0.17
C LEU A 171 16.87 9.59 -1.25
N VAL A 172 15.84 9.63 -2.09
CA VAL A 172 15.95 9.93 -3.52
C VAL A 172 15.25 11.25 -3.82
N LYS A 173 16.03 12.30 -4.17
CA LYS A 173 15.51 13.65 -4.47
C LYS A 173 14.67 13.69 -5.77
N ASN A 174 14.98 12.81 -6.72
CA ASN A 174 14.27 12.74 -8.00
C ASN A 174 12.97 11.94 -7.83
N GLN A 175 11.83 12.59 -8.05
CA GLN A 175 10.50 12.01 -7.89
C GLN A 175 10.29 10.74 -8.75
N VAL A 176 10.70 10.78 -10.02
CA VAL A 176 10.51 9.64 -10.94
C VAL A 176 11.38 8.47 -10.50
N ALA A 177 12.66 8.73 -10.17
CA ALA A 177 13.57 7.70 -9.69
C ALA A 177 13.08 7.09 -8.36
N ALA A 178 12.55 7.91 -7.45
CA ALA A 178 11.99 7.42 -6.18
C ALA A 178 10.76 6.51 -6.40
N ILE A 179 9.85 6.88 -7.29
CA ILE A 179 8.69 6.04 -7.65
C ILE A 179 9.15 4.73 -8.30
N LEU A 180 10.06 4.80 -9.28
CA LEU A 180 10.57 3.62 -9.96
C LEU A 180 11.32 2.69 -9.00
N LEU A 181 12.14 3.24 -8.10
CA LEU A 181 12.83 2.44 -7.09
C LEU A 181 11.84 1.76 -6.14
N THR A 182 10.83 2.48 -5.68
CA THR A 182 9.86 1.97 -4.71
C THR A 182 8.94 0.93 -5.34
N ILE A 183 8.29 1.25 -6.45
CA ILE A 183 7.32 0.37 -7.11
C ILE A 183 8.03 -0.70 -7.96
N GLY A 184 9.01 -0.32 -8.78
CA GLY A 184 9.80 -1.27 -9.59
C GLY A 184 10.63 -2.21 -8.72
N GLY A 185 11.16 -1.70 -7.59
CA GLY A 185 11.86 -2.51 -6.60
C GLY A 185 10.98 -3.58 -5.99
N THR A 186 9.77 -3.24 -5.58
CA THR A 186 8.84 -4.20 -4.95
C THR A 186 8.17 -5.13 -5.98
N LEU A 187 7.63 -4.62 -7.07
CA LEU A 187 6.86 -5.43 -8.02
C LEU A 187 7.75 -6.30 -8.91
N VAL A 188 8.90 -5.79 -9.34
CA VAL A 188 9.76 -6.48 -10.31
C VAL A 188 10.97 -7.10 -9.62
N LEU A 189 11.84 -6.28 -9.02
CA LEU A 189 13.10 -6.76 -8.48
C LEU A 189 12.90 -7.76 -7.34
N GLU A 190 12.02 -7.46 -6.39
CA GLU A 190 11.72 -8.37 -5.28
C GLU A 190 11.13 -9.69 -5.77
N THR A 191 10.21 -9.65 -6.74
CA THR A 191 9.61 -10.86 -7.31
C THR A 191 10.67 -11.74 -7.99
N LEU A 192 11.60 -11.12 -8.73
CA LEU A 192 12.73 -11.84 -9.34
C LEU A 192 13.67 -12.41 -8.29
N LEU A 193 14.00 -11.67 -7.24
CA LEU A 193 14.86 -12.14 -6.15
C LEU A 193 14.25 -13.32 -5.41
N ILE A 194 12.94 -13.28 -5.14
CA ILE A 194 12.22 -14.39 -4.51
C ILE A 194 12.23 -15.62 -5.42
N ALA A 195 11.96 -15.44 -6.71
CA ALA A 195 11.99 -16.55 -7.68
C ALA A 195 13.39 -17.18 -7.77
N LEU A 196 14.43 -16.36 -7.85
CA LEU A 196 15.81 -16.81 -7.92
C LEU A 196 16.26 -17.53 -6.63
N ALA A 197 15.95 -16.96 -5.46
CA ALA A 197 16.28 -17.56 -4.16
C ALA A 197 15.63 -18.94 -3.98
N ARG A 198 14.40 -19.11 -4.45
CA ARG A 198 13.71 -20.40 -4.45
C ARG A 198 14.36 -21.41 -5.41
N ALA A 199 14.63 -20.97 -6.64
CA ALA A 199 15.20 -21.84 -7.66
C ALA A 199 16.60 -22.35 -7.31
N LEU A 200 17.45 -21.50 -6.72
CA LEU A 200 18.84 -21.81 -6.42
C LEU A 200 19.06 -22.33 -4.99
N PHE A 201 18.36 -21.79 -4.01
CA PHE A 201 18.64 -22.02 -2.59
C PHE A 201 17.50 -22.68 -1.82
N HIS A 202 16.35 -22.90 -2.45
CA HIS A 202 15.13 -23.41 -1.81
C HIS A 202 14.73 -22.58 -0.57
N TYR A 203 15.03 -21.27 -0.60
CA TYR A 203 14.83 -20.33 0.50
C TYR A 203 13.75 -19.29 0.18
N ASP A 204 12.85 -19.04 1.15
CA ASP A 204 11.78 -18.04 1.04
C ASP A 204 12.22 -16.71 1.65
N LEU A 205 12.33 -15.66 0.84
CA LEU A 205 12.68 -14.31 1.27
C LEU A 205 11.42 -13.57 1.83
N ASN A 206 10.89 -14.05 2.95
CA ASN A 206 9.63 -13.54 3.53
C ASN A 206 9.78 -12.19 4.25
N TRP A 207 11.00 -11.73 4.49
CA TRP A 207 11.33 -10.47 5.14
C TRP A 207 11.43 -9.28 4.16
N LEU A 208 11.29 -9.50 2.87
CA LEU A 208 11.18 -8.44 1.88
C LEU A 208 9.80 -7.73 1.95
N PRO A 209 9.68 -6.48 1.45
CA PRO A 209 8.45 -5.68 1.58
C PRO A 209 7.17 -6.42 1.18
N ASN A 210 7.17 -7.10 0.03
CA ASN A 210 6.01 -7.87 -0.43
C ASN A 210 5.68 -9.06 0.47
N GLY A 211 6.71 -9.81 0.92
CA GLY A 211 6.53 -10.92 1.84
C GLY A 211 5.98 -10.48 3.19
N ALA A 212 6.54 -9.41 3.74
CA ALA A 212 6.11 -8.82 4.99
C ALA A 212 4.72 -8.20 4.90
N GLY A 213 4.41 -7.49 3.81
CA GLY A 213 3.08 -6.95 3.53
C GLY A 213 2.03 -8.05 3.37
N ALA A 214 2.37 -9.13 2.67
CA ALA A 214 1.50 -10.30 2.54
C ALA A 214 1.24 -11.01 3.88
N ALA A 215 2.22 -11.06 4.76
CA ALA A 215 2.03 -11.61 6.11
C ALA A 215 1.07 -10.76 6.94
N LEU A 216 1.18 -9.43 6.85
CA LEU A 216 0.30 -8.48 7.56
C LEU A 216 -1.13 -8.51 7.01
N ALA A 217 -1.28 -8.53 5.69
CA ALA A 217 -2.57 -8.57 5.01
C ALA A 217 -3.20 -9.98 4.99
N GLY A 218 -2.42 -11.03 5.26
CA GLY A 218 -2.89 -12.41 5.30
C GLY A 218 -3.42 -12.91 3.95
N ASP A 219 -4.59 -13.55 3.96
CA ASP A 219 -5.19 -14.14 2.76
C ASP A 219 -5.57 -13.11 1.67
N ILE A 220 -5.66 -11.82 2.02
CA ILE A 220 -5.99 -10.74 1.10
C ILE A 220 -4.91 -10.61 0.00
N ALA A 221 -3.64 -10.63 0.40
CA ALA A 221 -2.51 -10.44 -0.50
C ALA A 221 -2.20 -11.65 -1.40
N ARG A 222 -2.72 -12.82 -1.08
CA ARG A 222 -2.41 -14.07 -1.81
C ARG A 222 -3.08 -14.22 -3.18
N GLY A 223 -4.00 -13.33 -3.52
CA GLY A 223 -4.83 -13.44 -4.73
C GLY A 223 -4.37 -12.67 -5.95
N PHE A 224 -3.71 -11.51 -5.77
CA PHE A 224 -3.34 -10.62 -6.87
C PHE A 224 -1.89 -10.15 -6.73
N GLY A 225 -1.13 -10.23 -7.80
CA GLY A 225 0.28 -9.80 -7.83
C GLY A 225 1.26 -10.80 -7.23
N GLY A 226 0.81 -11.72 -6.41
CA GLY A 226 1.62 -12.83 -5.92
C GLY A 226 1.68 -13.96 -6.94
N GLY A 227 2.15 -13.70 -8.15
CA GLY A 227 2.26 -14.72 -9.19
C GLY A 227 2.88 -16.00 -8.65
N GLY A 228 2.07 -17.05 -8.51
CA GLY A 228 2.55 -18.38 -8.14
C GLY A 228 3.12 -18.50 -6.72
N ARG A 229 2.77 -17.61 -5.78
CA ARG A 229 3.05 -17.84 -4.35
C ARG A 229 2.18 -18.99 -3.87
N GLY A 230 2.60 -20.20 -4.25
CA GLY A 230 1.91 -21.46 -4.09
C GLY A 230 1.58 -21.74 -2.62
N GLU A 231 0.61 -22.60 -2.44
CA GLU A 231 0.36 -23.34 -1.21
C GLU A 231 1.70 -23.90 -0.72
N GLY A 232 2.20 -23.41 0.41
CA GLY A 232 3.48 -23.87 0.99
C GLY A 232 4.41 -22.79 1.52
N LEU A 233 4.17 -21.50 1.23
CA LEU A 233 4.94 -20.41 1.84
C LEU A 233 4.65 -20.34 3.34
N ARG A 234 5.67 -20.53 4.14
CA ARG A 234 5.65 -20.15 5.56
C ARG A 234 5.71 -18.62 5.64
N LEU A 235 4.55 -17.96 5.65
CA LEU A 235 4.50 -16.53 5.93
C LEU A 235 4.97 -16.26 7.36
N LEU A 236 5.55 -15.09 7.55
CA LEU A 236 5.76 -14.52 8.88
C LEU A 236 4.40 -14.43 9.62
N ALA A 237 4.42 -14.44 10.95
CA ALA A 237 3.23 -14.08 11.71
C ALA A 237 2.82 -12.64 11.37
N TRP A 238 1.52 -12.31 11.43
CA TRP A 238 1.01 -11.00 11.04
C TRP A 238 1.74 -9.83 11.72
N TRP A 239 2.07 -9.97 13.01
CA TRP A 239 2.81 -8.94 13.77
C TRP A 239 4.29 -8.85 13.34
N GLN A 240 4.92 -9.96 12.95
CA GLN A 240 6.29 -9.97 12.40
C GLN A 240 6.31 -9.25 11.05
N GLY A 241 5.33 -9.53 10.17
CA GLY A 241 5.16 -8.82 8.92
C GLY A 241 5.00 -7.31 9.13
N GLY A 242 4.19 -6.90 10.11
CA GLY A 242 4.02 -5.51 10.50
C GLY A 242 5.32 -4.85 10.97
N LEU A 243 6.10 -5.51 11.83
CA LEU A 243 7.39 -5.00 12.31
C LEU A 243 8.42 -4.87 11.18
N VAL A 244 8.49 -5.85 10.30
CA VAL A 244 9.39 -5.82 9.14
C VAL A 244 9.01 -4.68 8.19
N MET A 245 7.72 -4.51 7.87
CA MET A 245 7.25 -3.40 7.05
C MET A 245 7.52 -2.04 7.71
N LEU A 246 7.36 -1.94 9.04
CA LEU A 246 7.70 -0.74 9.78
C LEU A 246 9.21 -0.42 9.66
N ALA A 247 10.06 -1.44 9.78
CA ALA A 247 11.51 -1.26 9.59
C ALA A 247 11.84 -0.80 8.16
N TRP A 248 11.23 -1.40 7.12
CA TRP A 248 11.39 -0.96 5.73
C TRP A 248 10.93 0.49 5.48
N GLY A 249 9.98 1.01 6.24
CA GLY A 249 9.58 2.42 6.19
C GLY A 249 10.50 3.34 6.99
N LEU A 250 10.80 2.96 8.26
CA LEU A 250 11.54 3.81 9.18
C LEU A 250 13.04 3.88 8.87
N VAL A 251 13.67 2.77 8.48
CA VAL A 251 15.13 2.75 8.22
C VAL A 251 15.50 3.72 7.08
N PRO A 252 14.86 3.69 5.90
CA PRO A 252 15.12 4.67 4.85
C PRO A 252 14.74 6.10 5.27
N LEU A 253 13.66 6.28 6.03
CA LEU A 253 13.24 7.60 6.54
C LEU A 253 14.31 8.22 7.44
N VAL A 254 14.83 7.45 8.39
CA VAL A 254 15.88 7.88 9.31
C VAL A 254 17.19 8.13 8.55
N ALA A 255 17.58 7.23 7.66
CA ALA A 255 18.76 7.39 6.82
C ALA A 255 18.66 8.67 5.96
N GLY A 256 17.51 8.90 5.30
CA GLY A 256 17.25 10.10 4.52
C GLY A 256 17.24 11.38 5.36
N TYR A 257 16.74 11.32 6.60
CA TYR A 257 16.82 12.45 7.52
C TYR A 257 18.25 12.88 7.78
N PHE A 258 19.16 11.93 8.05
CA PHE A 258 20.56 12.26 8.36
C PHE A 258 21.40 12.58 7.11
N THR A 259 21.14 11.96 5.97
CA THR A 259 21.95 12.13 4.76
C THR A 259 21.48 13.30 3.91
N THR A 260 20.18 13.37 3.64
CA THR A 260 19.59 14.30 2.66
C THR A 260 19.11 15.57 3.35
N PHE A 261 18.30 15.44 4.40
CA PHE A 261 17.67 16.59 5.06
C PHE A 261 18.65 17.46 5.87
N ARG A 262 19.76 16.90 6.36
CA ARG A 262 20.79 17.68 7.08
C ARG A 262 21.76 18.44 6.17
N ARG A 263 22.00 17.95 4.95
CA ARG A 263 23.01 18.50 4.02
C ARG A 263 22.51 19.60 3.09
N ASP A 264 21.20 19.75 2.88
CA ASP A 264 20.62 20.61 1.83
C ASP A 264 20.38 22.07 2.25
N VAL A 265 21.11 22.62 3.20
CA VAL A 265 20.99 24.03 3.64
C VAL A 265 22.28 24.81 3.39
N THR A 266 23.08 24.37 2.41
CA THR A 266 24.20 25.22 1.90
C THR A 266 23.94 25.56 0.46
#